data_4fb5b3ae8380ca326ed9b611104100f7
#
_entry.id   4fb5b3ae8380ca326ed9b611104100f7
#
_cell.length_a   1.000
_cell.length_b   1.000
_cell.length_c   1.000
_cell.angle_alpha   90.00
_cell.angle_beta   90.00
_cell.angle_gamma   90.00
#
_symmetry.space_group_name_H-M   'P 1'
#
loop_
_entity.id
_entity.type
_entity.pdbx_description
1 polymer ?
#
loop_
_entity_poly.entity_id
_entity_poly.type
_entity_poly.pdbx_seq_one_letter_code
_entity_poly.pdbx_strand_id
1 'polypeptide(L)'
;NANSNLIISNNTISGIKINQPVVLNGITISGQTGNVLITKNKIYDIKNTDTLSASTYGAYAISLGSSLTAANITLSNNFIWDVAANGRASTSFHNGYGVYISGGGGYNLYHNTISLATEQRLVTGLPACINISSSVTTPASLDIRNNIFANFQTVSAERYAIISNAASTVFAYIDNNDYYTTGPNLGY
;
A
#
# COMPACT_ATOMS: atom_id res chain seq x y z
N ASN A 1 25.46 4.02 -0.56
CA ASN A 1 25.76 2.95 0.35
C ASN A 1 24.50 2.53 1.04
N ALA A 2 23.95 1.49 0.53
CA ALA A 2 22.80 0.87 1.17
C ALA A 2 23.25 0.25 2.47
N ASN A 3 22.69 0.59 3.51
CA ASN A 3 22.96 0.31 4.60
C ASN A 3 22.38 -0.21 5.62
N SER A 4 22.73 -0.54 6.46
CA SER A 4 22.44 -0.80 7.87
C SER A 4 21.03 -1.32 8.09
N ASN A 5 20.86 -2.50 8.57
CA ASN A 5 19.66 -3.17 9.09
C ASN A 5 18.76 -2.21 9.87
N LEU A 6 17.96 -1.41 9.18
CA LEU A 6 16.98 -0.53 9.79
C LEU A 6 15.78 -1.36 10.26
N ILE A 7 15.41 -1.21 11.52
CA ILE A 7 14.23 -1.85 12.09
C ILE A 7 13.24 -0.77 12.52
N ILE A 8 12.04 -0.82 11.98
CA ILE A 8 10.89 0.00 12.37
C ILE A 8 9.87 -0.95 13.01
N SER A 9 9.81 -0.99 14.33
CA SER A 9 9.01 -2.00 15.02
C SER A 9 8.27 -1.50 16.24
N ASN A 10 7.14 -2.14 16.53
CA ASN A 10 6.32 -1.91 17.71
C ASN A 10 5.83 -0.45 17.87
N ASN A 11 5.68 0.27 16.74
CA ASN A 11 5.20 1.64 16.77
C ASN A 11 3.68 1.70 16.57
N THR A 12 3.08 2.74 17.11
CA THR A 12 1.75 3.21 16.72
C THR A 12 1.90 4.50 15.91
N ILE A 13 1.50 4.45 14.65
CA ILE A 13 1.59 5.57 13.70
C ILE A 13 0.16 5.93 13.31
N SER A 14 -0.32 7.11 13.71
CA SER A 14 -1.71 7.50 13.48
C SER A 14 -1.91 9.01 13.49
N GLY A 15 -3.11 9.45 13.09
CA GLY A 15 -3.48 10.86 13.13
C GLY A 15 -2.83 11.72 12.05
N ILE A 16 -2.31 11.11 10.97
CA ILE A 16 -1.70 11.83 9.84
C ILE A 16 -2.81 12.23 8.88
N LYS A 17 -3.22 13.50 8.96
CA LYS A 17 -4.34 14.03 8.18
C LYS A 17 -3.97 15.33 7.48
N ILE A 18 -4.46 15.49 6.26
CA ILE A 18 -4.31 16.73 5.52
C ILE A 18 -5.51 16.99 4.61
N ASN A 19 -5.77 18.27 4.36
CA ASN A 19 -6.71 18.75 3.36
C ASN A 19 -5.97 19.62 2.33
N GLN A 20 -5.04 19.02 1.62
CA GLN A 20 -4.18 19.66 0.63
C GLN A 20 -3.83 18.68 -0.48
N PRO A 21 -3.49 19.15 -1.70
CA PRO A 21 -3.11 18.31 -2.83
C PRO A 21 -1.69 17.74 -2.69
N VAL A 22 -1.45 16.94 -1.68
CA VAL A 22 -0.19 16.22 -1.46
C VAL A 22 -0.45 14.76 -1.08
N VAL A 23 0.51 13.90 -1.36
CA VAL A 23 0.47 12.50 -0.92
C VAL A 23 0.84 12.40 0.55
N LEU A 24 0.07 11.62 1.31
CA LEU A 24 0.37 11.28 2.69
C LEU A 24 0.91 9.88 2.81
N ASN A 25 1.89 9.72 3.71
CA ASN A 25 2.43 8.42 4.05
C ASN A 25 2.61 8.26 5.56
N GLY A 26 2.27 7.09 6.09
CA GLY A 26 2.63 6.72 7.45
C GLY A 26 4.12 6.37 7.54
N ILE A 27 4.58 5.45 6.70
CA ILE A 27 6.01 5.10 6.54
C ILE A 27 6.36 5.21 5.06
N THR A 28 7.50 5.81 4.75
CA THR A 28 8.04 5.85 3.39
C THR A 28 9.45 5.27 3.35
N ILE A 29 9.67 4.33 2.44
CA ILE A 29 10.99 3.82 2.07
C ILE A 29 11.24 4.23 0.62
N SER A 30 12.32 4.97 0.38
CA SER A 30 12.64 5.51 -0.95
C SER A 30 14.14 5.60 -1.21
N GLY A 31 14.52 5.92 -2.44
CA GLY A 31 15.92 6.05 -2.85
C GLY A 31 16.69 4.72 -2.75
N GLN A 32 17.96 4.77 -2.48
CA GLN A 32 18.82 3.58 -2.37
C GLN A 32 18.72 2.91 -0.99
N THR A 33 17.51 2.74 -0.46
CA THR A 33 17.31 2.15 0.86
C THR A 33 17.05 0.64 0.73
N GLY A 34 17.78 -0.14 1.48
CA GLY A 34 17.64 -1.59 1.58
C GLY A 34 17.92 -2.14 2.98
N ASN A 35 17.72 -3.43 3.16
CA ASN A 35 17.86 -4.14 4.44
C ASN A 35 17.01 -3.52 5.56
N VAL A 36 15.70 -3.40 5.31
CA VAL A 36 14.74 -2.80 6.25
C VAL A 36 13.76 -3.86 6.73
N LEU A 37 13.53 -3.90 8.04
CA LEU A 37 12.47 -4.66 8.66
C LEU A 37 11.42 -3.72 9.26
N ILE A 38 10.19 -3.77 8.71
CA ILE A 38 9.02 -3.06 9.22
C ILE A 38 8.10 -4.10 9.86
N THR A 39 8.03 -4.14 11.19
CA THR A 39 7.34 -5.24 11.86
C THR A 39 6.58 -4.82 13.11
N LYS A 40 5.44 -5.48 13.36
CA LYS A 40 4.63 -5.30 14.57
C LYS A 40 4.18 -3.85 14.80
N ASN A 41 4.00 -3.07 13.72
CA ASN A 41 3.48 -1.72 13.81
C ASN A 41 1.96 -1.71 13.67
N LYS A 42 1.33 -0.74 14.33
CA LYS A 42 -0.07 -0.34 14.14
C LYS A 42 -0.09 0.96 13.36
N ILE A 43 -0.68 0.96 12.18
CA ILE A 43 -0.68 2.12 11.28
C ILE A 43 -2.11 2.41 10.87
N TYR A 44 -2.64 3.55 11.27
CA TYR A 44 -4.05 3.89 11.03
C TYR A 44 -4.32 5.39 11.06
N ASP A 45 -5.54 5.77 10.66
CA ASP A 45 -5.97 7.15 10.63
C ASP A 45 -5.05 8.02 9.75
N ILE A 46 -4.74 7.50 8.56
CA ILE A 46 -3.95 8.18 7.53
C ILE A 46 -4.91 8.67 6.45
N LYS A 47 -5.24 9.97 6.43
CA LYS A 47 -6.32 10.49 5.62
C LYS A 47 -5.97 11.75 4.86
N ASN A 48 -6.12 11.72 3.55
CA ASN A 48 -6.16 12.93 2.74
C ASN A 48 -7.63 13.29 2.44
N THR A 49 -8.10 14.41 2.99
CA THR A 49 -9.47 14.87 2.85
C THR A 49 -9.62 16.01 1.84
N ASP A 50 -8.62 16.27 1.02
CA ASP A 50 -8.68 17.29 -0.03
C ASP A 50 -9.83 17.03 -1.00
N THR A 51 -10.73 17.98 -1.10
CA THR A 51 -11.90 17.94 -1.98
C THR A 51 -11.91 19.02 -3.05
N LEU A 52 -10.97 19.94 -2.99
CA LEU A 52 -11.02 21.19 -3.74
C LEU A 52 -10.19 21.15 -5.03
N SER A 53 -9.19 20.30 -5.10
CA SER A 53 -8.32 20.26 -6.26
C SER A 53 -8.83 19.30 -7.33
N ALA A 54 -8.64 19.68 -8.60
CA ALA A 54 -8.86 18.78 -9.73
C ALA A 54 -7.89 17.57 -9.69
N SER A 55 -6.82 17.70 -8.92
CA SER A 55 -5.83 16.66 -8.64
C SER A 55 -5.93 16.32 -7.17
N THR A 56 -6.61 15.23 -6.85
CA THR A 56 -6.63 14.67 -5.49
C THR A 56 -5.46 13.74 -5.33
N TYR A 57 -4.86 13.74 -4.14
CA TYR A 57 -3.68 12.93 -3.86
C TYR A 57 -3.99 11.82 -2.86
N GLY A 58 -3.16 10.78 -2.87
CA GLY A 58 -3.37 9.56 -2.13
C GLY A 58 -3.00 9.65 -0.64
N ALA A 59 -3.38 8.61 0.06
CA ALA A 59 -2.97 8.34 1.44
C ALA A 59 -2.52 6.88 1.51
N TYR A 60 -1.29 6.65 1.96
CA TYR A 60 -0.71 5.32 2.03
C TYR A 60 -0.23 5.06 3.46
N ALA A 61 -0.58 3.91 4.04
CA ALA A 61 -0.02 3.58 5.34
C ALA A 61 1.49 3.29 5.21
N ILE A 62 1.87 2.53 4.19
CA ILE A 62 3.29 2.26 3.87
C ILE A 62 3.51 2.47 2.37
N SER A 63 4.53 3.25 2.02
CA SER A 63 4.99 3.45 0.65
C SER A 63 6.38 2.87 0.47
N LEU A 64 6.52 1.96 -0.51
CA LEU A 64 7.77 1.29 -0.87
C LEU A 64 8.21 1.73 -2.26
N GLY A 65 9.31 2.43 -2.35
CA GLY A 65 9.86 2.97 -3.60
C GLY A 65 11.39 2.99 -3.57
N SER A 66 12.01 1.91 -3.09
CA SER A 66 13.46 1.77 -3.21
C SER A 66 13.87 1.78 -4.68
N SER A 67 14.98 2.40 -5.02
CA SER A 67 15.56 2.29 -6.36
C SER A 67 16.38 1.01 -6.56
N LEU A 68 16.54 0.19 -5.52
CA LEU A 68 17.23 -1.10 -5.60
C LEU A 68 16.29 -2.17 -6.12
N THR A 69 16.79 -3.03 -7.00
CA THR A 69 16.05 -4.18 -7.53
C THR A 69 16.04 -5.38 -6.55
N ALA A 70 16.93 -5.38 -5.58
CA ALA A 70 17.05 -6.38 -4.51
C ALA A 70 17.19 -5.66 -3.16
N ALA A 71 16.18 -4.87 -2.79
CA ALA A 71 16.24 -4.01 -1.62
C ALA A 71 16.24 -4.78 -0.29
N ASN A 72 15.78 -6.03 -0.27
CA ASN A 72 15.66 -6.83 0.96
C ASN A 72 14.86 -6.10 2.05
N ILE A 73 13.65 -5.70 1.72
CA ILE A 73 12.75 -5.02 2.65
C ILE A 73 11.64 -5.97 3.05
N THR A 74 11.50 -6.20 4.35
CA THR A 74 10.48 -7.10 4.89
C THR A 74 9.44 -6.32 5.69
N LEU A 75 8.18 -6.49 5.32
CA LEU A 75 7.01 -6.07 6.09
C LEU A 75 6.41 -7.31 6.75
N SER A 76 6.35 -7.35 8.08
CA SER A 76 5.78 -8.51 8.77
C SER A 76 4.98 -8.16 10.01
N ASN A 77 3.89 -8.88 10.24
CA ASN A 77 3.07 -8.73 11.43
C ASN A 77 2.58 -7.29 11.68
N ASN A 78 2.42 -6.48 10.64
CA ASN A 78 1.85 -5.14 10.81
C ASN A 78 0.32 -5.21 10.75
N PHE A 79 -0.34 -4.33 11.50
CA PHE A 79 -1.78 -4.12 11.42
C PHE A 79 -2.06 -2.73 10.87
N ILE A 80 -2.71 -2.67 9.72
CA ILE A 80 -2.98 -1.46 8.96
C ILE A 80 -4.50 -1.31 8.78
N TRP A 81 -5.05 -0.15 9.13
CA TRP A 81 -6.48 0.13 8.92
C TRP A 81 -6.75 1.63 8.83
N ASP A 82 -7.99 2.01 8.50
CA ASP A 82 -8.45 3.40 8.49
C ASP A 82 -7.54 4.31 7.63
N VAL A 83 -7.29 3.87 6.39
CA VAL A 83 -6.53 4.62 5.40
C VAL A 83 -7.47 5.02 4.27
N ALA A 84 -7.58 6.31 3.99
CA ALA A 84 -8.47 6.81 2.96
C ALA A 84 -7.95 8.10 2.30
N ALA A 85 -8.29 8.24 1.02
CA ALA A 85 -8.10 9.47 0.27
C ALA A 85 -9.44 9.90 -0.36
N ASN A 86 -9.46 10.95 -1.15
CA ASN A 86 -10.67 11.36 -1.83
C ASN A 86 -11.12 10.35 -2.91
N GLY A 87 -10.17 9.70 -3.57
CA GLY A 87 -10.41 8.63 -4.53
C GLY A 87 -10.61 9.13 -5.97
N ARG A 88 -9.81 8.63 -6.92
CA ARG A 88 -9.96 8.94 -8.35
C ARG A 88 -9.36 7.82 -9.20
N ALA A 89 -10.12 7.31 -10.16
CA ALA A 89 -9.69 6.22 -11.04
C ALA A 89 -8.54 6.60 -11.99
N SER A 90 -8.43 7.89 -12.35
CA SER A 90 -7.52 8.33 -13.41
C SER A 90 -6.04 8.18 -13.08
N THR A 91 -5.69 8.00 -11.80
CA THR A 91 -4.31 7.74 -11.40
C THR A 91 -4.25 6.96 -10.08
N SER A 92 -3.31 6.05 -9.99
CA SER A 92 -3.04 5.28 -8.78
C SER A 92 -2.64 6.13 -7.57
N PHE A 93 -2.22 7.38 -7.79
CA PHE A 93 -1.77 8.28 -6.73
C PHE A 93 -2.89 8.91 -5.90
N HIS A 94 -4.15 8.76 -6.28
CA HIS A 94 -5.25 9.52 -5.71
C HIS A 94 -6.15 8.69 -4.78
N ASN A 95 -5.71 7.54 -4.37
CA ASN A 95 -6.50 6.59 -3.59
C ASN A 95 -5.87 6.28 -2.23
N GLY A 96 -6.64 5.70 -1.34
CA GLY A 96 -6.16 5.15 -0.09
C GLY A 96 -5.63 3.74 -0.28
N TYR A 97 -4.39 3.49 0.12
CA TYR A 97 -3.77 2.18 0.07
C TYR A 97 -3.17 1.80 1.42
N GLY A 98 -3.35 0.54 1.81
CA GLY A 98 -2.60 0.01 2.95
C GLY A 98 -1.11 -0.02 2.64
N VAL A 99 -0.71 -0.64 1.53
CA VAL A 99 0.67 -0.62 1.03
C VAL A 99 0.68 -0.19 -0.43
N TYR A 100 1.53 0.76 -0.76
CA TYR A 100 1.81 1.17 -2.13
C TYR A 100 3.25 0.82 -2.51
N ILE A 101 3.43 -0.01 -3.52
CA ILE A 101 4.75 -0.38 -4.07
C ILE A 101 4.96 0.40 -5.37
N SER A 102 5.76 1.46 -5.31
CA SER A 102 5.92 2.42 -6.40
C SER A 102 7.05 2.09 -7.35
N GLY A 103 7.95 1.18 -7.01
CA GLY A 103 9.09 0.79 -7.84
C GLY A 103 10.11 -0.05 -7.08
N GLY A 104 11.20 -0.43 -7.74
CA GLY A 104 12.25 -1.28 -7.19
C GLY A 104 11.84 -2.75 -7.08
N GLY A 105 12.42 -3.46 -6.14
CA GLY A 105 12.16 -4.88 -5.90
C GLY A 105 12.86 -5.43 -4.67
N GLY A 106 12.67 -6.72 -4.40
CA GLY A 106 13.18 -7.36 -3.20
C GLY A 106 12.32 -7.05 -1.98
N TYR A 107 10.99 -7.09 -2.13
CA TYR A 107 10.02 -6.86 -1.08
C TYR A 107 9.36 -8.15 -0.62
N ASN A 108 9.36 -8.36 0.69
CA ASN A 108 8.76 -9.50 1.34
C ASN A 108 7.63 -9.02 2.27
N LEU A 109 6.41 -9.48 2.05
CA LEU A 109 5.23 -9.12 2.84
C LEU A 109 4.65 -10.39 3.48
N TYR A 110 4.81 -10.51 4.80
CA TYR A 110 4.41 -11.71 5.54
C TYR A 110 3.54 -11.40 6.76
N HIS A 111 2.47 -12.14 6.93
CA HIS A 111 1.64 -12.07 8.14
C HIS A 111 1.12 -10.67 8.48
N ASN A 112 0.90 -9.81 7.48
CA ASN A 112 0.29 -8.51 7.70
C ASN A 112 -1.22 -8.61 7.62
N THR A 113 -1.91 -7.79 8.40
CA THR A 113 -3.35 -7.59 8.29
C THR A 113 -3.60 -6.17 7.81
N ILE A 114 -4.30 -6.03 6.67
CA ILE A 114 -4.71 -4.75 6.11
C ILE A 114 -6.23 -4.75 5.99
N SER A 115 -6.90 -3.84 6.70
CA SER A 115 -8.36 -3.74 6.76
C SER A 115 -8.81 -2.33 6.41
N LEU A 116 -9.36 -2.12 5.23
CA LEU A 116 -9.85 -0.83 4.76
C LEU A 116 -11.37 -0.77 4.87
N ALA A 117 -11.87 -0.02 5.84
CA ALA A 117 -13.30 0.20 6.06
C ALA A 117 -13.73 1.67 5.94
N THR A 118 -12.77 2.61 6.00
CA THR A 118 -13.07 4.03 5.84
C THR A 118 -13.26 4.36 4.38
N GLU A 119 -14.42 4.91 4.05
CA GLU A 119 -14.81 5.22 2.68
C GLU A 119 -13.93 6.29 2.04
N GLN A 120 -13.60 6.08 0.78
CA GLN A 120 -13.22 7.16 -0.13
C GLN A 120 -14.46 7.89 -0.61
N ARG A 121 -14.34 9.18 -0.87
CA ARG A 121 -15.49 10.01 -1.21
C ARG A 121 -16.04 9.77 -2.61
N LEU A 122 -15.15 9.53 -3.59
CA LEU A 122 -15.53 9.44 -4.99
C LEU A 122 -15.80 8.00 -5.41
N VAL A 123 -16.90 7.83 -6.12
CA VAL A 123 -17.31 6.55 -6.72
C VAL A 123 -16.28 6.03 -7.73
N THR A 124 -15.51 6.90 -8.36
CA THR A 124 -14.47 6.57 -9.34
C THR A 124 -13.14 6.15 -8.69
N GLY A 125 -13.06 6.07 -7.36
CA GLY A 125 -11.85 5.64 -6.68
C GLY A 125 -11.51 4.17 -6.91
N LEU A 126 -10.24 3.84 -6.68
CA LEU A 126 -9.68 2.48 -6.77
C LEU A 126 -8.94 2.14 -5.46
N PRO A 127 -9.63 2.10 -4.30
CA PRO A 127 -8.97 1.73 -3.04
C PRO A 127 -8.54 0.27 -3.07
N ALA A 128 -7.36 -0.01 -2.50
CA ALA A 128 -6.85 -1.36 -2.39
C ALA A 128 -6.02 -1.57 -1.12
N CYS A 129 -6.03 -2.78 -0.57
CA CYS A 129 -5.13 -3.09 0.53
C CYS A 129 -3.68 -3.01 0.07
N ILE A 130 -3.37 -3.52 -1.13
CA ILE A 130 -2.07 -3.34 -1.78
C ILE A 130 -2.27 -2.80 -3.19
N ASN A 131 -1.45 -1.83 -3.59
CA ASN A 131 -1.30 -1.40 -4.97
C ASN A 131 0.16 -1.53 -5.41
N ILE A 132 0.38 -2.23 -6.52
CA ILE A 132 1.69 -2.46 -7.13
C ILE A 132 1.73 -1.71 -8.47
N SER A 133 2.64 -0.74 -8.57
CA SER A 133 2.83 0.08 -9.77
C SER A 133 3.45 -0.71 -10.92
N SER A 134 3.13 -0.33 -12.15
CA SER A 134 3.81 -0.81 -13.37
C SER A 134 5.31 -0.51 -13.39
N SER A 135 5.81 0.37 -12.53
CA SER A 135 7.24 0.65 -12.36
C SER A 135 8.00 -0.44 -11.61
N VAL A 136 7.29 -1.41 -11.02
CA VAL A 136 7.92 -2.63 -10.48
C VAL A 136 8.12 -3.59 -11.64
N THR A 137 9.37 -3.76 -12.07
CA THR A 137 9.70 -4.51 -13.29
C THR A 137 10.67 -5.66 -13.06
N THR A 138 11.25 -5.76 -11.86
CA THR A 138 12.23 -6.81 -11.55
C THR A 138 11.52 -8.16 -11.38
N PRO A 139 11.86 -9.19 -12.16
CA PRO A 139 11.27 -10.51 -12.02
C PRO A 139 11.57 -11.14 -10.65
N ALA A 140 10.62 -11.92 -10.13
CA ALA A 140 10.74 -12.65 -8.88
C ALA A 140 11.18 -11.78 -7.68
N SER A 141 10.75 -10.51 -7.65
CA SER A 141 11.16 -9.54 -6.65
C SER A 141 10.13 -9.26 -5.56
N LEU A 142 8.94 -9.83 -5.68
CA LEU A 142 7.87 -9.71 -4.69
C LEU A 142 7.52 -11.08 -4.11
N ASP A 143 7.58 -11.18 -2.79
CA ASP A 143 7.15 -12.36 -2.04
C ASP A 143 6.04 -11.94 -1.07
N ILE A 144 4.79 -12.33 -1.36
CA ILE A 144 3.58 -11.87 -0.64
C ILE A 144 2.83 -13.10 -0.13
N ARG A 145 3.03 -13.46 1.13
CA ARG A 145 2.44 -14.69 1.70
C ARG A 145 1.87 -14.51 3.10
N ASN A 146 0.85 -15.30 3.40
CA ASN A 146 0.24 -15.40 4.74
C ASN A 146 -0.31 -14.07 5.25
N ASN A 147 -0.84 -13.21 4.38
CA ASN A 147 -1.43 -11.94 4.76
C ASN A 147 -2.96 -12.00 4.75
N ILE A 148 -3.59 -11.06 5.42
CA ILE A 148 -5.04 -10.80 5.35
C ILE A 148 -5.24 -9.44 4.69
N PHE A 149 -5.96 -9.42 3.56
CA PHE A 149 -6.29 -8.22 2.80
C PHE A 149 -7.80 -8.08 2.70
N ALA A 150 -8.39 -7.21 3.51
CA ALA A 150 -9.82 -7.01 3.59
C ALA A 150 -10.21 -5.57 3.26
N ASN A 151 -10.97 -5.38 2.18
CA ASN A 151 -11.51 -4.08 1.78
C ASN A 151 -13.03 -4.07 1.91
N PHE A 152 -13.52 -3.42 2.95
CA PHE A 152 -14.95 -3.30 3.30
C PHE A 152 -15.61 -2.04 2.76
N GLN A 153 -14.90 -1.20 2.02
CA GLN A 153 -15.46 0.03 1.45
C GLN A 153 -16.59 -0.30 0.47
N THR A 154 -17.54 0.62 0.32
CA THR A 154 -18.75 0.43 -0.50
C THR A 154 -19.00 1.56 -1.49
N VAL A 155 -18.46 2.75 -1.28
CA VAL A 155 -18.71 3.93 -2.12
C VAL A 155 -18.02 3.84 -3.48
N SER A 156 -16.73 3.48 -3.52
CA SER A 156 -16.03 3.34 -4.79
C SER A 156 -16.60 2.14 -5.58
N ALA A 157 -16.91 2.35 -6.86
CA ALA A 157 -17.45 1.29 -7.72
C ALA A 157 -16.47 0.13 -7.85
N GLU A 158 -15.19 0.46 -8.00
CA GLU A 158 -14.08 -0.49 -8.04
C GLU A 158 -13.31 -0.44 -6.73
N ARG A 159 -13.13 -1.56 -6.07
CA ARG A 159 -12.39 -1.68 -4.81
C ARG A 159 -11.81 -3.08 -4.70
N TYR A 160 -10.56 -3.16 -4.26
CA TYR A 160 -9.78 -4.37 -4.39
C TYR A 160 -9.07 -4.76 -3.10
N ALA A 161 -8.83 -6.05 -2.94
CA ALA A 161 -7.85 -6.53 -1.97
C ALA A 161 -6.43 -6.25 -2.49
N ILE A 162 -6.20 -6.47 -3.78
CA ILE A 162 -4.90 -6.23 -4.43
C ILE A 162 -5.11 -5.62 -5.83
N ILE A 163 -4.29 -4.62 -6.17
CA ILE A 163 -4.12 -4.12 -7.55
C ILE A 163 -2.67 -4.34 -7.96
N SER A 164 -2.44 -4.97 -9.11
CA SER A 164 -1.14 -5.06 -9.73
C SER A 164 -1.19 -4.53 -11.15
N ASN A 165 -0.50 -3.41 -11.38
CA ASN A 165 -0.23 -2.88 -12.72
C ASN A 165 1.12 -3.38 -13.24
N ALA A 166 1.84 -4.17 -12.47
CA ALA A 166 3.09 -4.82 -12.85
C ALA A 166 2.80 -6.16 -13.55
N ALA A 167 3.74 -6.63 -14.33
CA ALA A 167 3.64 -7.95 -14.96
C ALA A 167 3.65 -9.07 -13.90
N SER A 168 2.96 -10.17 -14.14
CA SER A 168 2.90 -11.31 -13.22
C SER A 168 4.28 -11.91 -12.90
N THR A 169 5.25 -11.71 -13.76
CA THR A 169 6.64 -12.18 -13.57
C THR A 169 7.36 -11.53 -12.39
N VAL A 170 6.86 -10.42 -11.83
CA VAL A 170 7.48 -9.78 -10.67
C VAL A 170 7.27 -10.57 -9.38
N PHE A 171 6.26 -11.43 -9.32
CA PHE A 171 6.01 -12.25 -8.16
C PHE A 171 6.94 -13.45 -8.11
N ALA A 172 7.73 -13.53 -7.04
CA ALA A 172 8.40 -14.78 -6.66
C ALA A 172 7.36 -15.75 -6.09
N TYR A 173 6.54 -15.22 -5.18
CA TYR A 173 5.41 -15.94 -4.59
C TYR A 173 4.28 -14.96 -4.28
N ILE A 174 3.05 -15.39 -4.53
CA ILE A 174 1.83 -14.76 -4.06
C ILE A 174 0.88 -15.88 -3.63
N ASP A 175 0.93 -16.25 -2.34
CA ASP A 175 0.33 -17.50 -1.87
C ASP A 175 -0.12 -17.41 -0.41
N ASN A 176 -1.06 -18.27 -0.04
CA ASN A 176 -1.59 -18.39 1.32
C ASN A 176 -2.08 -17.06 1.92
N ASN A 177 -2.55 -16.12 1.09
CA ASN A 177 -3.17 -14.90 1.56
C ASN A 177 -4.69 -15.07 1.63
N ASP A 178 -5.29 -14.42 2.61
CA ASP A 178 -6.74 -14.31 2.72
C ASP A 178 -7.20 -12.99 2.10
N TYR A 179 -8.15 -13.05 1.17
CA TYR A 179 -8.62 -11.91 0.41
C TYR A 179 -10.12 -11.71 0.60
N TYR A 180 -10.51 -10.50 0.96
CA TYR A 180 -11.89 -10.08 1.02
C TYR A 180 -12.09 -8.71 0.38
N THR A 181 -13.14 -8.55 -0.40
CA THR A 181 -13.62 -7.25 -0.87
C THR A 181 -15.13 -7.26 -1.03
N THR A 182 -15.76 -6.13 -0.81
CA THR A 182 -17.16 -5.88 -1.20
C THR A 182 -17.27 -5.52 -2.68
N GLY A 183 -16.17 -5.35 -3.38
CA GLY A 183 -16.09 -5.05 -4.81
C GLY A 183 -16.39 -6.25 -5.71
N PRO A 184 -16.55 -6.01 -7.01
CA PRO A 184 -16.87 -7.07 -7.97
C PRO A 184 -15.71 -8.05 -8.19
N ASN A 185 -14.47 -7.63 -7.92
CA ASN A 185 -13.27 -8.41 -8.17
C ASN A 185 -12.32 -8.36 -6.96
N LEU A 186 -11.66 -9.49 -6.65
CA LEU A 186 -10.68 -9.55 -5.57
C LEU A 186 -9.39 -8.79 -5.91
N GLY A 187 -9.00 -8.79 -7.18
CA GLY A 187 -7.77 -8.19 -7.68
C GLY A 187 -7.89 -7.73 -9.13
N TYR A 188 -6.90 -6.93 -9.50
CA TYR A 188 -6.73 -6.38 -10.87
C TYR A 188 -5.27 -6.52 -11.28
#